data_6945ed5003d78dfaf8f0b66085d5e5fb
#
_entry.id   6945ed5003d78dfaf8f0b66085d5e5fb
#
_cell.length_a   1.000
_cell.length_b   1.000
_cell.length_c   1.000
_cell.angle_alpha   90.00
_cell.angle_beta   90.00
_cell.angle_gamma   90.00
#
_symmetry.space_group_name_H-M   'P 1'
#
loop_
_entity.id
_entity.type
_entity.pdbx_description
1 polymer ?
#
loop_
_entity_poly.entity_id
_entity_poly.type
_entity_poly.pdbx_seq_one_letter_code
_entity_poly.pdbx_strand_id
1 'polypeptide(L)'
;MNAHSLTNSSMRFHIPVNRRRFLQSMALATAGFTARGALAEALTITPRLTEGPYYPDRLPLDQDNDLLLIGDSLTPAVGVITHVRGRVLDKKGDPVRNALVELWQADGRGAYLHSGGANGKTRDAHFQGYGKFLTGSDGGYKFRTVKAGLYMGRTRHLHFGVTLPGRSRFTTQLFWREWPKTEDGALWSVTNAKDSVLGGIEDAEQRASVIRPFTPVEGSATREEQTTWDIVMGFTPSDR
;
A
#
# COMPACT_ATOMS: atom_id res chain seq x y z
N MET A 1 -2.18 66.84 -35.03
CA MET A 1 -2.79 65.52 -34.79
C MET A 1 -1.83 64.48 -35.30
N ASN A 2 -0.97 63.96 -34.44
CA ASN A 2 0.06 62.97 -34.81
C ASN A 2 -0.30 61.62 -34.22
N ALA A 3 -0.55 60.67 -35.09
CA ALA A 3 -0.77 59.28 -34.73
C ALA A 3 0.61 58.58 -34.62
N HIS A 4 0.96 58.09 -33.42
CA HIS A 4 2.13 57.25 -33.22
C HIS A 4 1.75 55.78 -33.49
N SER A 5 2.41 55.25 -34.50
CA SER A 5 2.40 53.82 -34.84
C SER A 5 3.33 53.08 -33.87
N LEU A 6 2.79 52.14 -33.08
CA LEU A 6 3.57 51.21 -32.27
C LEU A 6 3.89 49.97 -33.10
N THR A 7 5.14 49.84 -33.49
CA THR A 7 5.68 48.65 -34.15
C THR A 7 5.96 47.54 -33.09
N ASN A 8 5.24 46.45 -33.22
CA ASN A 8 5.36 45.26 -32.39
C ASN A 8 6.58 44.43 -32.89
N SER A 9 7.71 44.53 -32.19
CA SER A 9 8.91 43.73 -32.49
C SER A 9 8.86 42.42 -31.78
N SER A 10 8.46 41.32 -32.47
CA SER A 10 8.53 39.97 -31.95
C SER A 10 9.95 39.45 -32.03
N MET A 11 10.65 39.42 -30.90
CA MET A 11 11.94 38.71 -30.75
C MET A 11 11.75 37.22 -30.89
N ARG A 12 12.14 36.65 -32.01
CA ARG A 12 12.26 35.18 -32.20
C ARG A 12 13.60 34.74 -31.66
N PHE A 13 13.62 34.08 -30.51
CA PHE A 13 14.82 33.41 -30.01
C PHE A 13 15.07 32.14 -30.86
N HIS A 14 16.02 32.22 -31.78
CA HIS A 14 16.59 31.04 -32.46
C HIS A 14 17.70 30.48 -31.56
N ILE A 15 17.42 29.37 -30.86
CA ILE A 15 18.45 28.59 -30.17
C ILE A 15 19.01 27.61 -31.20
N PRO A 16 20.27 27.75 -31.65
CA PRO A 16 20.86 26.78 -32.59
C PRO A 16 21.10 25.46 -31.84
N VAL A 17 20.25 24.48 -32.10
CA VAL A 17 20.46 23.12 -31.59
C VAL A 17 21.61 22.52 -32.36
N ASN A 18 22.79 22.42 -31.76
CA ASN A 18 23.93 21.75 -32.35
C ASN A 18 23.65 20.25 -32.45
N ARG A 19 23.58 19.71 -33.69
CA ARG A 19 23.31 18.29 -33.98
C ARG A 19 24.18 17.34 -33.17
N ARG A 20 25.42 17.70 -32.88
CA ARG A 20 26.35 16.90 -32.08
C ARG A 20 25.92 16.82 -30.59
N ARG A 21 25.39 17.90 -30.03
CA ARG A 21 24.83 17.91 -28.65
C ARG A 21 23.50 17.17 -28.58
N PHE A 22 22.68 17.25 -29.62
CA PHE A 22 21.44 16.48 -29.69
C PHE A 22 21.68 14.96 -29.74
N LEU A 23 22.67 14.53 -30.57
CA LEU A 23 23.08 13.12 -30.63
C LEU A 23 23.74 12.62 -29.33
N GLN A 24 24.49 13.49 -28.65
CA GLN A 24 25.06 13.17 -27.34
C GLN A 24 23.99 13.05 -26.24
N SER A 25 22.98 13.91 -26.26
CA SER A 25 21.84 13.79 -25.31
C SER A 25 20.97 12.57 -25.62
N MET A 26 20.80 12.16 -26.88
CA MET A 26 20.13 10.88 -27.23
C MET A 26 20.95 9.67 -26.81
N ALA A 27 22.28 9.69 -26.94
CA ALA A 27 23.14 8.59 -26.47
C ALA A 27 23.13 8.44 -24.94
N LEU A 28 23.03 9.53 -24.18
CA LEU A 28 22.84 9.49 -22.73
C LEU A 28 21.44 9.00 -22.34
N ALA A 29 20.39 9.34 -23.11
CA ALA A 29 19.04 8.85 -22.87
C ALA A 29 18.93 7.34 -23.13
N THR A 30 19.57 6.82 -24.19
CA THR A 30 19.61 5.37 -24.49
C THR A 30 20.44 4.59 -23.48
N ALA A 31 21.54 5.16 -22.94
CA ALA A 31 22.30 4.52 -21.87
C ALA A 31 21.50 4.42 -20.55
N GLY A 32 20.60 5.39 -20.28
CA GLY A 32 19.68 5.33 -19.14
C GLY A 32 18.58 4.26 -19.28
N PHE A 33 18.21 3.86 -20.51
CA PHE A 33 17.21 2.81 -20.76
C PHE A 33 17.81 1.40 -20.73
N THR A 34 19.10 1.23 -21.01
CA THR A 34 19.78 -0.08 -20.92
C THR A 34 20.23 -0.44 -19.50
N ALA A 35 20.23 0.52 -18.57
CA ALA A 35 20.56 0.28 -17.15
C ALA A 35 19.45 -0.42 -16.34
N ARG A 36 18.27 -0.71 -16.95
CA ARG A 36 17.23 -1.53 -16.30
C ARG A 36 17.63 -2.98 -16.06
N GLY A 37 18.70 -3.45 -16.66
CA GLY A 37 19.20 -4.82 -16.50
C GLY A 37 20.35 -4.99 -15.49
N ALA A 38 20.93 -3.90 -14.95
CA ALA A 38 22.16 -3.99 -14.16
C ALA A 38 21.95 -3.75 -12.65
N LEU A 39 20.73 -3.42 -12.21
CA LEU A 39 20.34 -3.27 -10.79
C LEU A 39 18.97 -3.90 -10.57
N ALA A 40 18.75 -5.12 -11.03
CA ALA A 40 17.80 -5.99 -10.40
C ALA A 40 18.42 -6.39 -9.03
N GLU A 41 18.45 -5.45 -8.11
CA GLU A 41 18.57 -5.78 -6.69
C GLU A 41 17.54 -6.88 -6.44
N ALA A 42 18.00 -8.05 -5.98
CA ALA A 42 17.12 -9.19 -5.81
C ALA A 42 15.96 -8.74 -4.91
N LEU A 43 14.75 -8.62 -5.48
CA LEU A 43 13.59 -8.17 -4.74
C LEU A 43 13.35 -9.17 -3.61
N THR A 44 13.24 -8.66 -2.39
CA THR A 44 12.91 -9.51 -1.25
C THR A 44 11.50 -10.04 -1.41
N ILE A 45 11.37 -11.37 -1.52
CA ILE A 45 10.07 -12.04 -1.62
C ILE A 45 9.30 -11.78 -0.32
N THR A 46 8.06 -11.33 -0.47
CA THR A 46 7.17 -11.11 0.67
C THR A 46 6.89 -12.42 1.39
N PRO A 47 7.13 -12.53 2.71
CA PRO A 47 6.91 -13.77 3.44
C PRO A 47 5.41 -14.13 3.48
N ARG A 48 5.11 -15.43 3.37
CA ARG A 48 3.79 -15.95 3.66
C ARG A 48 3.57 -15.97 5.16
N LEU A 49 2.49 -15.34 5.61
CA LEU A 49 2.11 -15.29 7.01
C LEU A 49 0.71 -15.88 7.21
N THR A 50 0.39 -16.16 8.47
CA THR A 50 -0.93 -16.72 8.81
C THR A 50 -2.06 -15.77 8.44
N GLU A 51 -3.17 -16.34 8.00
CA GLU A 51 -4.45 -15.62 7.83
C GLU A 51 -4.98 -15.12 9.18
N GLY A 52 -4.61 -15.82 10.25
CA GLY A 52 -5.15 -15.55 11.58
C GLY A 52 -6.61 -16.03 11.74
N PRO A 53 -7.17 -15.90 12.93
CA PRO A 53 -8.51 -16.43 13.24
C PRO A 53 -9.65 -15.46 12.86
N TYR A 54 -9.36 -14.27 12.32
CA TYR A 54 -10.34 -13.19 12.14
C TYR A 54 -10.56 -12.77 10.70
N TYR A 55 -10.26 -13.65 9.72
CA TYR A 55 -10.79 -13.46 8.38
C TYR A 55 -12.32 -13.48 8.47
N PRO A 56 -13.05 -12.52 7.86
CA PRO A 56 -14.51 -12.44 8.03
C PRO A 56 -15.20 -13.75 7.77
N ASP A 57 -15.93 -14.29 8.76
CA ASP A 57 -16.76 -15.50 8.63
C ASP A 57 -18.00 -15.22 7.77
N ARG A 58 -18.36 -13.95 7.61
CA ARG A 58 -19.37 -13.44 6.67
C ARG A 58 -18.82 -12.19 6.01
N LEU A 59 -18.61 -12.28 4.70
CA LEU A 59 -18.15 -11.10 3.93
C LEU A 59 -19.24 -10.02 3.94
N PRO A 60 -18.87 -8.74 4.04
CA PRO A 60 -19.82 -7.64 3.95
C PRO A 60 -20.42 -7.56 2.54
N LEU A 61 -21.58 -6.92 2.41
CA LEU A 61 -22.19 -6.68 1.09
C LEU A 61 -21.34 -5.72 0.26
N ASP A 62 -20.84 -4.68 0.89
CA ASP A 62 -19.85 -3.78 0.30
C ASP A 62 -18.45 -4.34 0.52
N GLN A 63 -17.67 -4.45 -0.55
CA GLN A 63 -16.36 -5.07 -0.55
C GLN A 63 -15.36 -4.26 -1.37
N ASP A 64 -15.66 -3.00 -1.63
CA ASP A 64 -14.74 -2.15 -2.39
C ASP A 64 -13.47 -1.81 -1.61
N ASN A 65 -12.63 -0.97 -2.16
CA ASN A 65 -11.35 -0.60 -1.58
C ASN A 65 -11.40 0.65 -0.67
N ASP A 66 -12.60 1.18 -0.41
CA ASP A 66 -12.83 2.26 0.57
C ASP A 66 -13.54 1.71 1.82
N LEU A 67 -12.77 1.30 2.81
CA LEU A 67 -13.31 0.69 4.03
C LEU A 67 -13.90 1.72 5.00
N LEU A 68 -13.82 3.03 4.69
CA LEU A 68 -14.34 4.09 5.57
C LEU A 68 -15.84 4.33 5.41
N LEU A 69 -16.39 3.99 4.25
CA LEU A 69 -17.80 4.20 3.94
C LEU A 69 -18.43 2.87 3.53
N ILE A 70 -19.61 2.59 3.99
CA ILE A 70 -20.37 1.38 3.62
C ILE A 70 -21.52 1.80 2.70
N GLY A 71 -21.47 1.38 1.44
CA GLY A 71 -22.45 1.75 0.42
C GLY A 71 -22.62 3.27 0.31
N ASP A 72 -23.85 3.74 0.31
CA ASP A 72 -24.19 5.17 0.21
C ASP A 72 -24.20 5.89 1.57
N SER A 73 -23.58 5.32 2.62
CA SER A 73 -23.55 5.93 3.95
C SER A 73 -22.76 7.25 3.93
N LEU A 74 -23.32 8.28 4.58
CA LEU A 74 -22.62 9.56 4.80
C LEU A 74 -21.82 9.59 6.10
N THR A 75 -21.94 8.56 6.92
CA THR A 75 -21.23 8.46 8.21
C THR A 75 -19.99 7.59 8.02
N PRO A 76 -18.80 8.17 8.09
CA PRO A 76 -17.56 7.41 7.93
C PRO A 76 -17.21 6.63 9.20
N ALA A 77 -16.37 5.63 9.05
CA ALA A 77 -15.71 4.94 10.14
C ALA A 77 -14.89 5.90 11.01
N VAL A 78 -14.76 5.57 12.30
CA VAL A 78 -14.01 6.37 13.27
C VAL A 78 -12.56 5.91 13.36
N GLY A 79 -11.62 6.84 13.17
CA GLY A 79 -10.18 6.58 13.29
C GLY A 79 -9.32 7.51 12.43
N VAL A 80 -8.01 7.34 12.50
CA VAL A 80 -7.08 8.04 11.61
C VAL A 80 -7.20 7.43 10.22
N ILE A 81 -7.54 8.23 9.22
CA ILE A 81 -7.64 7.78 7.84
C ILE A 81 -6.26 7.34 7.36
N THR A 82 -6.19 6.14 6.79
CA THR A 82 -4.94 5.50 6.38
C THR A 82 -5.05 5.08 4.92
N HIS A 83 -4.12 5.55 4.10
CA HIS A 83 -4.01 5.16 2.69
C HIS A 83 -2.90 4.14 2.51
N VAL A 84 -3.25 2.99 1.95
CA VAL A 84 -2.29 1.94 1.61
C VAL A 84 -2.31 1.72 0.11
N ARG A 85 -1.16 1.82 -0.53
CA ARG A 85 -1.01 1.57 -1.97
C ARG A 85 0.26 0.79 -2.25
N GLY A 86 0.32 0.14 -3.38
CA GLY A 86 1.50 -0.60 -3.81
C GLY A 86 1.21 -1.37 -5.08
N ARG A 87 2.07 -2.31 -5.40
CA ARG A 87 1.94 -3.19 -6.55
C ARG A 87 2.08 -4.64 -6.11
N VAL A 88 1.45 -5.54 -6.84
CA VAL A 88 1.77 -6.95 -6.81
C VAL A 88 2.80 -7.21 -7.91
N LEU A 89 3.95 -7.71 -7.52
CA LEU A 89 5.07 -8.00 -8.40
C LEU A 89 5.38 -9.51 -8.37
N ASP A 90 5.90 -10.03 -9.46
CA ASP A 90 6.44 -11.38 -9.49
C ASP A 90 7.89 -11.42 -8.95
N LYS A 91 8.51 -12.60 -8.91
CA LYS A 91 9.90 -12.78 -8.44
C LYS A 91 10.96 -12.05 -9.28
N LYS A 92 10.60 -11.56 -10.49
CA LYS A 92 11.48 -10.79 -11.37
C LYS A 92 11.24 -9.29 -11.25
N GLY A 93 10.20 -8.87 -10.51
CA GLY A 93 9.79 -7.48 -10.38
C GLY A 93 8.81 -7.02 -11.46
N ASP A 94 8.32 -7.95 -12.28
CA ASP A 94 7.30 -7.62 -13.28
C ASP A 94 5.92 -7.49 -12.61
N PRO A 95 5.08 -6.54 -13.05
CA PRO A 95 3.76 -6.32 -12.47
C PRO A 95 2.83 -7.50 -12.75
N VAL A 96 2.09 -7.92 -11.71
CA VAL A 96 1.11 -8.99 -11.81
C VAL A 96 -0.28 -8.42 -12.02
N ARG A 97 -0.81 -8.60 -13.22
CA ARG A 97 -2.17 -8.21 -13.61
C ARG A 97 -3.20 -9.24 -13.13
N ASN A 98 -4.44 -8.79 -12.89
CA ASN A 98 -5.59 -9.62 -12.47
C ASN A 98 -5.33 -10.39 -11.17
N ALA A 99 -4.48 -9.88 -10.30
CA ALA A 99 -4.38 -10.35 -8.94
C ALA A 99 -5.50 -9.72 -8.10
N LEU A 100 -6.32 -10.54 -7.47
CA LEU A 100 -7.29 -10.08 -6.47
C LEU A 100 -6.54 -9.85 -5.17
N VAL A 101 -6.43 -8.59 -4.77
CA VAL A 101 -5.86 -8.19 -3.48
C VAL A 101 -7.00 -7.97 -2.50
N GLU A 102 -6.96 -8.66 -1.38
CA GLU A 102 -7.90 -8.53 -0.26
C GLU A 102 -7.19 -7.88 0.92
N LEU A 103 -7.88 -7.03 1.64
CA LEU A 103 -7.43 -6.44 2.90
C LEU A 103 -8.49 -6.68 3.96
N TRP A 104 -8.09 -7.19 5.14
CA TRP A 104 -8.95 -7.22 6.33
C TRP A 104 -8.17 -6.82 7.57
N GLN A 105 -8.84 -6.18 8.49
CA GLN A 105 -8.20 -5.62 9.67
C GLN A 105 -9.18 -5.36 10.80
N ALA A 106 -8.66 -5.11 11.99
CA ALA A 106 -9.40 -4.52 13.08
C ALA A 106 -9.74 -3.04 12.79
N ASP A 107 -10.89 -2.57 13.28
CA ASP A 107 -11.24 -1.15 13.31
C ASP A 107 -10.28 -0.33 14.20
N GLY A 108 -10.50 0.97 14.33
CA GLY A 108 -9.67 1.86 15.15
C GLY A 108 -9.65 1.50 16.64
N ARG A 109 -10.56 0.63 17.11
CA ARG A 109 -10.68 0.16 18.50
C ARG A 109 -10.18 -1.27 18.73
N GLY A 110 -9.68 -1.93 17.68
CA GLY A 110 -9.14 -3.28 17.75
C GLY A 110 -10.18 -4.39 17.58
N ALA A 111 -11.36 -4.10 16.99
CA ALA A 111 -12.41 -5.08 16.74
C ALA A 111 -12.45 -5.49 15.27
N TYR A 112 -12.54 -6.81 15.00
CA TYR A 112 -12.65 -7.39 13.66
C TYR A 112 -14.10 -7.61 13.24
N LEU A 113 -14.32 -7.60 11.93
CA LEU A 113 -15.56 -8.07 11.30
C LEU A 113 -15.58 -9.62 11.34
N HIS A 114 -15.77 -10.18 12.53
CA HIS A 114 -15.81 -11.62 12.75
C HIS A 114 -16.66 -11.92 14.00
N SER A 115 -17.53 -12.94 13.94
CA SER A 115 -18.45 -13.26 15.03
C SER A 115 -17.76 -13.68 16.34
N GLY A 116 -16.58 -14.30 16.25
CA GLY A 116 -15.72 -14.68 17.38
C GLY A 116 -14.60 -13.69 17.68
N GLY A 117 -14.62 -12.49 17.08
CA GLY A 117 -13.56 -11.48 17.27
C GLY A 117 -13.48 -10.97 18.70
N ALA A 118 -12.25 -10.78 19.21
CA ALA A 118 -12.04 -10.01 20.43
C ALA A 118 -12.64 -8.61 20.21
N ASN A 119 -13.32 -8.05 21.20
CA ASN A 119 -13.97 -6.73 21.12
C ASN A 119 -15.16 -6.61 20.13
N GLY A 120 -15.68 -7.69 19.58
CA GLY A 120 -16.77 -7.64 18.59
C GLY A 120 -18.00 -6.84 19.01
N LYS A 121 -18.29 -6.73 20.33
CA LYS A 121 -19.37 -5.91 20.89
C LYS A 121 -19.13 -4.40 20.79
N THR A 122 -17.88 -3.96 20.60
CA THR A 122 -17.47 -2.55 20.50
C THR A 122 -17.07 -2.16 19.09
N ARG A 123 -17.29 -3.05 18.12
CA ARG A 123 -16.94 -2.80 16.72
C ARG A 123 -17.64 -1.56 16.18
N ASP A 124 -16.90 -0.77 15.41
CA ASP A 124 -17.45 0.34 14.66
C ASP A 124 -18.37 -0.19 13.54
N ALA A 125 -19.66 0.10 13.65
CA ALA A 125 -20.67 -0.33 12.67
C ALA A 125 -20.53 0.36 11.31
N HIS A 126 -19.79 1.48 11.24
CA HIS A 126 -19.52 2.22 10.01
C HIS A 126 -18.23 1.81 9.33
N PHE A 127 -17.46 0.90 9.93
CA PHE A 127 -16.23 0.39 9.34
C PHE A 127 -16.48 -0.91 8.60
N GLN A 128 -16.14 -0.95 7.31
CA GLN A 128 -16.36 -2.12 6.44
C GLN A 128 -15.55 -3.35 6.90
N GLY A 129 -14.32 -3.16 7.37
CA GLY A 129 -13.46 -4.19 7.98
C GLY A 129 -12.81 -5.16 7.00
N TYR A 130 -13.27 -5.19 5.76
CA TYR A 130 -12.78 -6.00 4.66
C TYR A 130 -12.97 -5.25 3.35
N GLY A 131 -12.01 -5.35 2.44
CA GLY A 131 -12.12 -4.79 1.09
C GLY A 131 -11.26 -5.56 0.11
N LYS A 132 -11.51 -5.35 -1.19
CA LYS A 132 -10.78 -6.01 -2.27
C LYS A 132 -10.47 -5.04 -3.41
N PHE A 133 -9.41 -5.35 -4.16
CA PHE A 133 -8.96 -4.61 -5.32
C PHE A 133 -8.41 -5.57 -6.38
N LEU A 134 -8.80 -5.41 -7.63
CA LEU A 134 -8.26 -6.20 -8.74
C LEU A 134 -7.16 -5.39 -9.44
N THR A 135 -5.94 -5.92 -9.50
CA THR A 135 -4.79 -5.21 -10.08
C THR A 135 -4.93 -5.03 -11.58
N GLY A 136 -4.55 -3.85 -12.07
CA GLY A 136 -4.44 -3.51 -13.48
C GLY A 136 -3.14 -4.01 -14.12
N SER A 137 -2.81 -3.48 -15.31
CA SER A 137 -1.60 -3.83 -16.08
C SER A 137 -0.30 -3.44 -15.40
N ASP A 138 -0.34 -2.47 -14.50
CA ASP A 138 0.78 -1.97 -13.70
C ASP A 138 0.95 -2.73 -12.37
N GLY A 139 0.11 -3.75 -12.11
CA GLY A 139 0.07 -4.49 -10.85
C GLY A 139 -0.42 -3.67 -9.65
N GLY A 140 -0.85 -2.44 -9.86
CA GLY A 140 -1.19 -1.49 -8.80
C GLY A 140 -2.42 -1.88 -7.99
N TYR A 141 -2.38 -1.60 -6.68
CA TYR A 141 -3.53 -1.68 -5.78
C TYR A 141 -3.55 -0.48 -4.82
N LYS A 142 -4.72 -0.19 -4.27
CA LYS A 142 -4.91 0.86 -3.26
C LYS A 142 -6.09 0.55 -2.36
N PHE A 143 -5.98 0.95 -1.10
CA PHE A 143 -7.05 0.90 -0.10
C PHE A 143 -7.09 2.21 0.68
N ARG A 144 -8.28 2.63 1.08
CA ARG A 144 -8.54 3.70 2.02
C ARG A 144 -9.21 3.08 3.25
N THR A 145 -8.59 3.21 4.41
CA THR A 145 -9.01 2.53 5.62
C THR A 145 -8.74 3.38 6.86
N VAL A 146 -8.91 2.84 8.06
CA VAL A 146 -8.49 3.46 9.31
C VAL A 146 -7.20 2.82 9.82
N LYS A 147 -6.42 3.56 10.60
CA LYS A 147 -5.32 3.02 11.39
C LYS A 147 -5.85 1.91 12.28
N ALA A 148 -5.37 0.68 12.06
CA ALA A 148 -5.86 -0.49 12.78
C ALA A 148 -5.67 -0.33 14.29
N GLY A 149 -6.68 -0.57 15.09
CA GLY A 149 -6.61 -0.58 16.54
C GLY A 149 -5.74 -1.71 17.07
N LEU A 150 -5.27 -1.58 18.29
CA LEU A 150 -4.53 -2.62 18.98
C LEU A 150 -5.49 -3.62 19.62
N TYR A 151 -5.13 -4.89 19.60
CA TYR A 151 -5.80 -5.92 20.38
C TYR A 151 -4.77 -6.85 21.03
N MET A 152 -5.21 -7.62 22.01
CA MET A 152 -4.34 -8.37 22.90
C MET A 152 -3.37 -9.30 22.15
N GLY A 153 -2.08 -9.19 22.48
CA GLY A 153 -1.02 -10.09 22.01
C GLY A 153 -0.46 -9.78 20.62
N ARG A 154 -0.93 -8.72 19.94
CA ARG A 154 -0.47 -8.38 18.61
C ARG A 154 -0.03 -6.90 18.50
N THR A 155 1.01 -6.67 17.71
CA THR A 155 1.34 -5.32 17.22
C THR A 155 0.37 -4.89 16.13
N ARG A 156 0.37 -3.61 15.79
CA ARG A 156 -0.52 -3.04 14.77
C ARG A 156 -0.20 -3.61 13.39
N HIS A 157 -1.19 -4.17 12.73
CA HIS A 157 -1.02 -4.79 11.42
C HIS A 157 -2.30 -4.78 10.57
N LEU A 158 -2.09 -4.98 9.27
CA LEU A 158 -3.12 -5.23 8.27
C LEU A 158 -2.90 -6.63 7.69
N HIS A 159 -3.96 -7.37 7.45
CA HIS A 159 -3.90 -8.63 6.75
C HIS A 159 -4.11 -8.42 5.26
N PHE A 160 -3.35 -9.13 4.43
CA PHE A 160 -3.50 -9.14 2.99
C PHE A 160 -3.64 -10.56 2.46
N GLY A 161 -4.57 -10.73 1.51
CA GLY A 161 -4.69 -11.91 0.68
C GLY A 161 -4.43 -11.54 -0.78
N VAL A 162 -3.66 -12.34 -1.50
CA VAL A 162 -3.46 -12.16 -2.95
C VAL A 162 -3.85 -13.46 -3.64
N THR A 163 -4.84 -13.39 -4.51
CA THR A 163 -5.32 -14.55 -5.28
C THR A 163 -5.17 -14.30 -6.77
N LEU A 164 -4.52 -15.22 -7.48
CA LEU A 164 -4.43 -15.22 -8.93
C LEU A 164 -5.39 -16.28 -9.50
N PRO A 165 -5.88 -16.10 -10.73
CA PRO A 165 -6.70 -17.12 -11.38
C PRO A 165 -6.03 -18.49 -11.35
N GLY A 166 -6.75 -19.50 -10.85
CA GLY A 166 -6.28 -20.89 -10.76
C GLY A 166 -5.23 -21.18 -9.68
N ARG A 167 -4.93 -20.23 -8.77
CA ARG A 167 -3.99 -20.43 -7.66
C ARG A 167 -4.67 -20.24 -6.30
N SER A 168 -4.13 -20.93 -5.31
CA SER A 168 -4.53 -20.71 -3.91
C SER A 168 -4.12 -19.34 -3.43
N ARG A 169 -4.91 -18.77 -2.51
CA ARG A 169 -4.63 -17.48 -1.88
C ARG A 169 -3.28 -17.48 -1.17
N PHE A 170 -2.47 -16.48 -1.48
CA PHE A 170 -1.29 -16.12 -0.72
C PHE A 170 -1.71 -15.16 0.40
N THR A 171 -1.34 -15.43 1.64
CA THR A 171 -1.63 -14.56 2.79
C THR A 171 -0.35 -13.99 3.38
N THR A 172 -0.43 -12.73 3.80
CA THR A 172 0.66 -12.02 4.46
C THR A 172 0.09 -10.90 5.34
N GLN A 173 0.95 -10.19 6.05
CA GLN A 173 0.55 -9.07 6.91
C GLN A 173 1.51 -7.91 6.72
N LEU A 174 1.00 -6.68 6.79
CA LEU A 174 1.77 -5.45 6.77
C LEU A 174 1.74 -4.83 8.16
N PHE A 175 2.91 -4.47 8.68
CA PHE A 175 3.08 -3.95 10.04
C PHE A 175 3.50 -2.50 10.01
N TRP A 176 2.98 -1.70 10.96
CA TRP A 176 3.50 -0.37 11.22
C TRP A 176 4.91 -0.48 11.77
N ARG A 177 5.79 0.43 11.31
CA ARG A 177 7.09 0.58 12.00
C ARG A 177 6.81 1.02 13.44
N GLU A 178 7.41 0.30 14.37
CA GLU A 178 7.26 0.60 15.78
C GLU A 178 7.78 2.01 16.10
N TRP A 179 6.98 2.78 16.83
CA TRP A 179 7.39 4.02 17.46
C TRP A 179 7.41 3.81 18.97
N PRO A 180 8.35 4.42 19.72
CA PRO A 180 8.45 4.22 21.16
C PRO A 180 7.21 4.70 21.93
N LYS A 181 6.39 5.58 21.32
CA LYS A 181 5.10 6.04 21.85
C LYS A 181 4.11 6.26 20.71
N THR A 182 2.84 5.99 20.97
CA THR A 182 1.75 6.44 20.10
C THR A 182 1.56 7.95 20.24
N GLU A 183 0.88 8.61 19.30
CA GLU A 183 0.63 10.06 19.32
C GLU A 183 -0.10 10.51 20.59
N ASP A 184 -0.94 9.64 21.17
CA ASP A 184 -1.65 9.83 22.44
C ASP A 184 -0.77 9.53 23.68
N GLY A 185 0.50 9.19 23.48
CA GLY A 185 1.45 8.88 24.54
C GLY A 185 1.29 7.48 25.14
N ALA A 186 0.35 6.68 24.67
CA ALA A 186 0.19 5.30 25.11
C ALA A 186 1.35 4.43 24.59
N LEU A 187 1.79 3.47 25.38
CA LEU A 187 2.69 2.42 24.93
C LEU A 187 1.89 1.40 24.13
N TRP A 188 2.46 0.89 23.05
CA TRP A 188 1.85 -0.24 22.36
C TRP A 188 1.80 -1.46 23.29
N SER A 189 0.67 -2.15 23.27
CA SER A 189 0.46 -3.32 24.13
C SER A 189 1.45 -4.44 23.82
N VAL A 190 1.82 -4.57 22.54
CA VAL A 190 2.85 -5.47 22.03
C VAL A 190 3.67 -4.75 20.98
N THR A 191 4.98 -4.74 21.15
CA THR A 191 5.92 -4.15 20.18
C THR A 191 6.18 -5.13 19.03
N ASN A 192 6.68 -4.61 17.90
CA ASN A 192 7.09 -5.46 16.77
C ASN A 192 8.07 -6.57 17.20
N ALA A 193 8.97 -6.27 18.15
CA ALA A 193 9.94 -7.23 18.67
C ALA A 193 9.31 -8.38 19.49
N LYS A 194 8.10 -8.18 20.00
CA LYS A 194 7.37 -9.16 20.83
C LYS A 194 6.20 -9.82 20.12
N ASP A 195 5.88 -9.41 18.89
CA ASP A 195 4.81 -10.03 18.11
C ASP A 195 5.24 -11.39 17.59
N SER A 196 4.52 -12.43 17.94
CA SER A 196 4.90 -13.81 17.62
C SER A 196 4.85 -14.13 16.12
N VAL A 197 3.95 -13.50 15.36
CA VAL A 197 3.84 -13.70 13.92
C VAL A 197 4.99 -13.02 13.20
N LEU A 198 5.29 -11.77 13.54
CA LEU A 198 6.41 -11.03 12.98
C LEU A 198 7.76 -11.64 13.40
N GLY A 199 7.87 -12.07 14.66
CA GLY A 199 9.05 -12.74 15.20
C GLY A 199 9.30 -14.14 14.61
N GLY A 200 8.26 -14.79 14.09
CA GLY A 200 8.34 -16.08 13.39
C GLY A 200 8.94 -16.00 11.98
N ILE A 201 9.17 -14.80 11.43
CA ILE A 201 9.86 -14.63 10.14
C ILE A 201 11.37 -14.74 10.40
N GLU A 202 11.98 -15.86 10.01
CA GLU A 202 13.42 -16.13 10.25
C GLU A 202 14.32 -15.20 9.43
N ASP A 203 14.00 -15.00 8.16
CA ASP A 203 14.75 -14.14 7.26
C ASP A 203 14.58 -12.66 7.64
N ALA A 204 15.69 -12.00 7.96
CA ALA A 204 15.70 -10.61 8.43
C ALA A 204 15.24 -9.61 7.35
N GLU A 205 15.56 -9.87 6.07
CA GLU A 205 15.15 -9.00 4.95
C GLU A 205 13.66 -9.15 4.70
N GLN A 206 13.14 -10.38 4.68
CA GLN A 206 11.71 -10.64 4.59
C GLN A 206 10.94 -10.00 5.75
N ARG A 207 11.47 -10.12 6.97
CA ARG A 207 10.87 -9.46 8.15
C ARG A 207 10.85 -7.94 7.98
N ALA A 208 11.94 -7.34 7.52
CA ALA A 208 12.02 -5.91 7.30
C ALA A 208 11.08 -5.44 6.16
N SER A 209 10.87 -6.27 5.14
CA SER A 209 10.03 -5.95 3.98
C SER A 209 8.55 -5.73 4.33
N VAL A 210 8.06 -6.36 5.39
CA VAL A 210 6.67 -6.23 5.86
C VAL A 210 6.46 -5.15 6.92
N ILE A 211 7.52 -4.45 7.34
CA ILE A 211 7.44 -3.35 8.30
C ILE A 211 7.61 -2.03 7.55
N ARG A 212 6.58 -1.21 7.49
CA ARG A 212 6.60 0.04 6.73
C ARG A 212 6.35 1.27 7.61
N PRO A 213 6.99 2.41 7.29
CA PRO A 213 6.59 3.68 7.88
C PRO A 213 5.23 4.09 7.31
N PHE A 214 4.35 4.59 8.18
CA PHE A 214 3.14 5.29 7.79
C PHE A 214 3.38 6.77 8.06
N THR A 215 3.43 7.57 7.01
CA THR A 215 3.79 8.99 7.09
C THR A 215 2.55 9.86 6.96
N PRO A 216 2.50 11.03 7.63
CA PRO A 216 1.41 11.96 7.43
C PRO A 216 1.21 12.32 5.95
N VAL A 217 -0.05 12.49 5.54
CA VAL A 217 -0.38 13.07 4.24
C VAL A 217 -0.20 14.57 4.33
N GLU A 218 0.71 15.12 3.54
CA GLU A 218 1.00 16.56 3.54
C GLU A 218 -0.26 17.36 3.15
N GLY A 219 -0.54 18.41 3.91
CA GLY A 219 -1.71 19.27 3.70
C GLY A 219 -3.06 18.67 4.13
N SER A 220 -3.10 17.45 4.68
CA SER A 220 -4.35 16.88 5.18
C SER A 220 -4.83 17.62 6.44
N ALA A 221 -6.06 18.15 6.38
CA ALA A 221 -6.73 18.77 7.54
C ALA A 221 -7.15 17.74 8.59
N THR A 222 -7.28 16.48 8.23
CA THR A 222 -7.76 15.38 9.07
C THR A 222 -6.64 14.49 9.62
N ARG A 223 -5.38 14.90 9.44
CA ARG A 223 -4.18 14.17 9.90
C ARG A 223 -4.12 12.73 9.37
N GLU A 224 -4.41 12.57 8.08
CA GLU A 224 -4.34 11.28 7.41
C GLU A 224 -2.90 10.76 7.36
N GLU A 225 -2.74 9.46 7.32
CA GLU A 225 -1.45 8.80 7.11
C GLU A 225 -1.46 7.94 5.84
N GLN A 226 -0.27 7.69 5.29
CA GLN A 226 -0.11 6.88 4.08
C GLN A 226 1.12 6.02 4.12
N THR A 227 1.06 4.90 3.39
CA THR A 227 2.22 4.05 3.12
C THR A 227 2.19 3.51 1.69
N THR A 228 3.36 3.16 1.18
CA THR A 228 3.50 2.40 -0.06
C THR A 228 4.21 1.09 0.25
N TRP A 229 3.63 -0.03 -0.23
CA TRP A 229 4.16 -1.35 -0.01
C TRP A 229 3.91 -2.25 -1.22
N ASP A 230 4.98 -2.74 -1.84
CA ASP A 230 4.89 -3.70 -2.94
C ASP A 230 4.89 -5.13 -2.36
N ILE A 231 3.99 -5.99 -2.86
CA ILE A 231 3.90 -7.41 -2.50
C ILE A 231 4.60 -8.20 -3.60
N VAL A 232 5.74 -8.79 -3.26
CA VAL A 232 6.56 -9.58 -4.19
C VAL A 232 6.22 -11.05 -4.05
N MET A 233 5.62 -11.62 -5.08
CA MET A 233 5.23 -13.02 -5.11
C MET A 233 6.45 -13.91 -5.39
N GLY A 234 6.58 -15.04 -4.69
CA GLY A 234 7.70 -15.98 -4.85
C GLY A 234 7.71 -16.77 -6.17
N PHE A 235 6.88 -16.42 -7.14
CA PHE A 235 6.75 -17.07 -8.43
C PHE A 235 6.45 -16.06 -9.55
N THR A 236 6.68 -16.46 -10.79
CA THR A 236 6.19 -15.75 -11.98
C THR A 236 4.88 -16.42 -12.45
N PRO A 237 3.84 -15.64 -12.85
CA PRO A 237 2.56 -16.24 -13.30
C PRO A 237 2.69 -17.24 -14.46
N SER A 238 3.73 -17.11 -15.28
CA SER A 238 4.07 -18.04 -16.35
C SER A 238 4.70 -19.37 -15.89
N ASP A 239 5.13 -19.46 -14.64
CA ASP A 239 5.69 -20.68 -14.05
C ASP A 239 4.52 -21.63 -13.69
N ARG A 240 4.00 -22.39 -14.66
CA ARG A 240 2.97 -23.44 -14.49
C ARG A 240 3.60 -24.81 -14.60
#